data_e48137ded9899a504dcdead46f1db93d
#
_entry.id   e48137ded9899a504dcdead46f1db93d
#
_cell.length_a   1.000
_cell.length_b   1.000
_cell.length_c   1.000
_cell.angle_alpha   90.00
_cell.angle_beta   90.00
_cell.angle_gamma   90.00
#
_symmetry.space_group_name_H-M   'P 1'
#
loop_
_entity.id
_entity.type
_entity.pdbx_description
1 polymer ?
#
loop_
_entity_poly.entity_id
_entity_poly.type
_entity_poly.pdbx_seq_one_letter_code
_entity_poly.pdbx_strand_id
1 'polypeptide(L)'
;MFDIYERAVGGNSTFLLNIPPNRDGKFSPTDVAVLKETGQRIRETYGTDLFRQAKGPKEVLDQNADTYVTADKDGAGIVISTPQPVTLNRLVLQEAIATNGERVERHAVDAWIDGGWKEIAHATNIGYKRILRFPDVTTDKIRVRILESRLTPAICTISAHHYKARPPRLSAQRSMDGLVTIEPMAQEFGWKAHGENIAENLNAGFKIYYTTDGTEPSAGSTEYKAPFLMGNSELKAVAILNGEKGAILQERFGLVKKGWK
;
A
#
# COMPACT_ATOMS: atom_id res chain seq x y z
N MET A 1 6.62 6.97 2.86
CA MET A 1 7.45 6.76 1.66
C MET A 1 6.97 5.62 0.79
N PHE A 2 6.73 4.42 1.32
CA PHE A 2 6.22 3.29 0.53
C PHE A 2 4.91 3.62 -0.23
N ASP A 3 3.94 4.26 0.42
CA ASP A 3 2.71 4.72 -0.24
C ASP A 3 2.97 5.72 -1.39
N ILE A 4 3.93 6.64 -1.20
CA ILE A 4 4.33 7.56 -2.27
C ILE A 4 4.95 6.80 -3.46
N TYR A 5 5.80 5.79 -3.18
CA TYR A 5 6.34 4.91 -4.23
C TYR A 5 5.21 4.23 -5.02
N GLU A 6 4.25 3.60 -4.33
CA GLU A 6 3.12 2.94 -5.01
C GLU A 6 2.28 3.92 -5.84
N ARG A 7 2.05 5.14 -5.33
CA ARG A 7 1.26 6.16 -6.07
C ARG A 7 2.03 6.77 -7.24
N ALA A 8 3.29 7.10 -7.05
CA ALA A 8 4.08 7.73 -8.10
C ALA A 8 4.48 6.72 -9.18
N VAL A 9 5.26 5.70 -8.80
CA VAL A 9 5.73 4.68 -9.75
C VAL A 9 4.56 3.84 -10.28
N GLY A 10 3.63 3.47 -9.39
CA GLY A 10 2.41 2.75 -9.76
C GLY A 10 1.35 3.62 -10.43
N GLY A 11 1.53 4.92 -10.47
CA GLY A 11 0.71 5.87 -11.21
C GLY A 11 1.32 6.29 -12.54
N ASN A 12 2.27 5.53 -13.08
CA ASN A 12 2.98 5.83 -14.33
C ASN A 12 3.79 7.14 -14.27
N SER A 13 4.38 7.46 -13.12
CA SER A 13 5.16 8.68 -12.89
C SER A 13 6.55 8.38 -12.35
N THR A 14 7.49 9.28 -12.57
CA THR A 14 8.82 9.21 -11.98
C THR A 14 8.78 9.64 -10.51
N PHE A 15 9.31 8.81 -9.64
CA PHE A 15 9.50 9.17 -8.23
C PHE A 15 10.92 9.69 -8.00
N LEU A 16 11.06 11.01 -7.98
CA LEU A 16 12.31 11.67 -7.63
C LEU A 16 12.32 11.98 -6.13
N LEU A 17 13.23 11.34 -5.40
CA LEU A 17 13.40 11.54 -3.96
C LEU A 17 14.68 12.33 -3.68
N ASN A 18 14.53 13.54 -3.18
CA ASN A 18 15.66 14.35 -2.73
C ASN A 18 15.96 14.07 -1.26
N ILE A 19 17.21 13.69 -0.96
CA ILE A 19 17.70 13.46 0.39
C ILE A 19 18.92 14.34 0.59
N PRO A 20 18.81 15.45 1.37
CA PRO A 20 19.92 16.34 1.59
C PRO A 20 21.03 15.65 2.42
N PRO A 21 22.30 15.86 2.08
CA PRO A 21 23.39 15.39 2.91
C PRO A 21 23.48 16.18 4.21
N ASN A 22 24.01 15.56 5.26
CA ASN A 22 24.42 16.25 6.48
C ASN A 22 25.72 17.06 6.25
N ARG A 23 26.22 17.72 7.30
CA ARG A 23 27.46 18.53 7.21
C ARG A 23 28.71 17.71 6.84
N ASP A 24 28.69 16.39 7.06
CA ASP A 24 29.78 15.50 6.69
C ASP A 24 29.63 14.93 5.26
N GLY A 25 28.65 15.41 4.49
CA GLY A 25 28.37 14.93 3.13
C GLY A 25 27.74 13.52 3.10
N LYS A 26 27.15 13.05 4.21
CA LYS A 26 26.49 11.74 4.32
C LYS A 26 25.00 11.90 4.59
N PHE A 27 24.24 10.85 4.29
CA PHE A 27 22.85 10.79 4.73
C PHE A 27 22.77 10.71 6.26
N SER A 28 21.75 11.33 6.85
CA SER A 28 21.48 11.19 8.27
C SER A 28 21.13 9.72 8.62
N PRO A 29 21.42 9.25 9.83
CA PRO A 29 21.01 7.90 10.26
C PRO A 29 19.50 7.67 10.14
N THR A 30 18.69 8.70 10.38
CA THR A 30 17.23 8.65 10.24
C THR A 30 16.81 8.43 8.79
N ASP A 31 17.42 9.16 7.85
CA ASP A 31 17.10 9.00 6.42
C ASP A 31 17.51 7.61 5.92
N VAL A 32 18.67 7.13 6.35
CA VAL A 32 19.13 5.77 6.03
C VAL A 32 18.14 4.72 6.55
N ALA A 33 17.63 4.87 7.76
CA ALA A 33 16.66 3.94 8.34
C ALA A 33 15.34 3.94 7.53
N VAL A 34 14.83 5.12 7.15
CA VAL A 34 13.60 5.26 6.35
C VAL A 34 13.78 4.67 4.95
N LEU A 35 14.93 4.90 4.30
CA LEU A 35 15.24 4.31 2.98
C LEU A 35 15.31 2.79 3.04
N LYS A 36 16.01 2.25 4.05
CA LYS A 36 16.12 0.78 4.23
C LYS A 36 14.75 0.15 4.48
N GLU A 37 13.93 0.75 5.34
CA GLU A 37 12.58 0.27 5.61
C GLU A 37 11.71 0.31 4.35
N THR A 38 11.76 1.41 3.59
CA THR A 38 11.00 1.54 2.33
C THR A 38 11.44 0.49 1.31
N GLY A 39 12.74 0.31 1.11
CA GLY A 39 13.28 -0.71 0.22
C GLY A 39 12.93 -2.14 0.66
N GLN A 40 12.89 -2.39 1.97
CA GLN A 40 12.44 -3.67 2.51
C GLN A 40 10.96 -3.92 2.18
N ARG A 41 10.08 -2.96 2.40
CA ARG A 41 8.65 -3.08 2.06
C ARG A 41 8.43 -3.33 0.58
N ILE A 42 9.18 -2.65 -0.29
CA ILE A 42 9.11 -2.89 -1.76
C ILE A 42 9.48 -4.34 -2.06
N ARG A 43 10.58 -4.86 -1.51
CA ARG A 43 11.01 -6.25 -1.74
C ARG A 43 10.01 -7.26 -1.17
N GLU A 44 9.49 -7.04 0.04
CA GLU A 44 8.51 -7.93 0.67
C GLU A 44 7.21 -7.99 -0.13
N THR A 45 6.78 -6.87 -0.71
CA THR A 45 5.53 -6.80 -1.46
C THR A 45 5.70 -7.32 -2.89
N TYR A 46 6.73 -6.82 -3.60
CA TYR A 46 6.89 -7.04 -5.05
C TYR A 46 7.95 -8.06 -5.43
N GLY A 47 8.73 -8.57 -4.47
CA GLY A 47 9.78 -9.55 -4.74
C GLY A 47 9.28 -10.94 -5.12
N THR A 48 8.01 -11.25 -4.85
CA THR A 48 7.36 -12.50 -5.26
C THR A 48 6.18 -12.18 -6.16
N ASP A 49 6.19 -12.75 -7.37
CA ASP A 49 5.04 -12.73 -8.26
C ASP A 49 4.20 -13.98 -8.04
N LEU A 50 2.94 -13.79 -7.64
CA LEU A 50 1.97 -14.86 -7.40
C LEU A 50 1.54 -15.55 -8.70
N PHE A 51 1.79 -14.93 -9.86
CA PHE A 51 1.52 -15.50 -11.19
C PHE A 51 2.68 -16.29 -11.78
N ARG A 52 3.76 -16.50 -11.06
CA ARG A 52 4.94 -17.22 -11.55
C ARG A 52 4.64 -18.59 -12.19
N GLN A 53 3.58 -19.28 -11.73
CA GLN A 53 3.15 -20.57 -12.25
C GLN A 53 1.78 -20.50 -12.92
N ALA A 54 1.31 -19.32 -13.25
CA ALA A 54 0.02 -19.10 -13.85
C ALA A 54 0.01 -19.53 -15.32
N LYS A 55 -1.19 -19.80 -15.83
CA LYS A 55 -1.50 -20.02 -17.24
C LYS A 55 -2.13 -18.76 -17.81
N GLY A 56 -1.70 -18.39 -19.01
CA GLY A 56 -2.15 -17.21 -19.74
C GLY A 56 -1.23 -16.95 -20.91
N PRO A 57 -1.38 -15.83 -21.61
CA PRO A 57 -0.42 -15.43 -22.63
C PRO A 57 0.98 -15.34 -22.03
N LYS A 58 1.94 -15.99 -22.66
CA LYS A 58 3.31 -16.09 -22.13
C LYS A 58 3.98 -14.72 -22.09
N GLU A 59 3.69 -13.88 -23.05
CA GLU A 59 4.27 -12.55 -23.25
C GLU A 59 3.99 -11.58 -22.11
N VAL A 60 2.93 -11.79 -21.34
CA VAL A 60 2.64 -10.96 -20.17
C VAL A 60 3.13 -11.55 -18.85
N LEU A 61 3.63 -12.80 -18.87
CA LEU A 61 4.09 -13.55 -17.69
C LEU A 61 5.62 -13.75 -17.66
N ASP A 62 6.32 -13.47 -18.77
CA ASP A 62 7.78 -13.71 -18.90
C ASP A 62 8.64 -12.57 -18.34
N GLN A 63 8.02 -11.48 -17.90
CA GLN A 63 8.66 -10.27 -17.36
C GLN A 63 9.63 -9.60 -18.35
N ASN A 64 9.43 -9.83 -19.64
CA ASN A 64 10.22 -9.23 -20.72
C ASN A 64 9.43 -8.08 -21.36
N ALA A 65 9.95 -6.85 -21.24
CA ALA A 65 9.30 -5.67 -21.81
C ALA A 65 9.26 -5.61 -23.35
N ASP A 66 10.03 -6.46 -24.01
CA ASP A 66 10.08 -6.53 -25.48
C ASP A 66 9.03 -7.49 -26.07
N THR A 67 8.47 -8.36 -25.26
CA THR A 67 7.35 -9.25 -25.62
C THR A 67 6.03 -8.68 -25.14
N TYR A 68 4.97 -8.81 -25.91
CA TYR A 68 3.68 -8.26 -25.55
C TYR A 68 2.51 -8.98 -26.23
N VAL A 69 1.36 -8.88 -25.62
CA VAL A 69 0.08 -9.28 -26.21
C VAL A 69 -0.65 -8.03 -26.68
N THR A 70 -1.23 -8.10 -27.87
CA THR A 70 -2.22 -7.11 -28.31
C THR A 70 -3.57 -7.45 -27.68
N ALA A 71 -4.17 -6.50 -26.99
CA ALA A 71 -5.50 -6.68 -26.40
C ALA A 71 -6.57 -6.11 -27.35
N ASP A 72 -7.56 -6.93 -27.65
CA ASP A 72 -8.73 -6.46 -28.41
C ASP A 72 -9.65 -5.63 -27.54
N LYS A 73 -10.26 -4.59 -28.13
CA LYS A 73 -11.26 -3.73 -27.51
C LYS A 73 -12.59 -4.44 -27.23
N ASP A 74 -12.74 -5.68 -27.69
CA ASP A 74 -14.02 -6.42 -27.72
C ASP A 74 -14.41 -7.06 -26.39
N GLY A 75 -13.73 -6.69 -25.29
CA GLY A 75 -14.14 -7.03 -23.93
C GLY A 75 -13.78 -8.44 -23.45
N ALA A 76 -13.16 -9.30 -24.28
CA ALA A 76 -12.73 -10.63 -23.86
C ALA A 76 -11.67 -10.54 -22.73
N GLY A 77 -10.78 -9.55 -22.83
CA GLY A 77 -9.72 -9.30 -21.86
C GLY A 77 -8.60 -10.34 -21.86
N ILE A 78 -7.54 -10.03 -21.14
CA ILE A 78 -6.41 -10.95 -20.93
C ILE A 78 -6.70 -11.74 -19.65
N VAL A 79 -6.83 -13.06 -19.78
CA VAL A 79 -7.14 -13.95 -18.64
C VAL A 79 -5.87 -14.66 -18.17
N ILE A 80 -5.63 -14.57 -16.86
CA ILE A 80 -4.56 -15.29 -16.16
C ILE A 80 -5.21 -16.22 -15.15
N SER A 81 -4.76 -17.48 -15.09
CA SER A 81 -5.27 -18.47 -14.13
C SER A 81 -4.14 -19.17 -13.40
N THR A 82 -4.29 -19.37 -12.11
CA THR A 82 -3.32 -20.06 -11.24
C THR A 82 -3.78 -21.48 -10.95
N PRO A 83 -2.85 -22.44 -10.70
CA PRO A 83 -3.22 -23.83 -10.38
C PRO A 83 -4.02 -23.95 -9.08
N GLN A 84 -3.83 -23.04 -8.16
CA GLN A 84 -4.55 -22.93 -6.88
C GLN A 84 -4.93 -21.48 -6.64
N PRO A 85 -6.02 -21.20 -5.89
CA PRO A 85 -6.36 -19.86 -5.52
C PRO A 85 -5.20 -19.15 -4.80
N VAL A 86 -4.97 -17.89 -5.14
CA VAL A 86 -3.99 -17.00 -4.50
C VAL A 86 -4.70 -15.80 -3.91
N THR A 87 -4.19 -15.31 -2.78
CA THR A 87 -4.67 -14.06 -2.19
C THR A 87 -3.76 -12.94 -2.64
N LEU A 88 -4.34 -11.93 -3.27
CA LEU A 88 -3.63 -10.76 -3.79
C LEU A 88 -4.38 -9.47 -3.44
N ASN A 89 -3.64 -8.36 -3.37
CA ASN A 89 -4.19 -7.02 -3.20
C ASN A 89 -3.38 -5.96 -3.96
N ARG A 90 -2.45 -6.43 -4.81
CA ARG A 90 -1.66 -5.62 -5.75
C ARG A 90 -1.59 -6.32 -7.09
N LEU A 91 -1.87 -5.57 -8.15
CA LEU A 91 -1.66 -6.01 -9.53
C LEU A 91 -0.79 -4.98 -10.24
N VAL A 92 0.27 -5.44 -10.89
CA VAL A 92 1.17 -4.60 -11.69
C VAL A 92 0.90 -4.87 -13.16
N LEU A 93 0.67 -3.79 -13.90
CA LEU A 93 0.46 -3.80 -15.35
C LEU A 93 1.51 -2.92 -16.01
N GLN A 94 1.99 -3.33 -17.20
CA GLN A 94 2.89 -2.51 -18.03
C GLN A 94 2.54 -2.65 -19.51
N GLU A 95 2.67 -1.54 -20.24
CA GLU A 95 2.65 -1.53 -21.70
C GLU A 95 4.06 -1.60 -22.26
N ALA A 96 4.23 -2.18 -23.44
CA ALA A 96 5.49 -2.22 -24.20
C ALA A 96 5.78 -0.83 -24.80
N ILE A 97 6.01 0.17 -23.96
CA ILE A 97 6.07 1.58 -24.39
C ILE A 97 7.29 1.91 -25.26
N ALA A 98 8.41 1.19 -25.10
CA ALA A 98 9.62 1.42 -25.87
C ALA A 98 9.40 1.22 -27.38
N THR A 99 8.55 0.26 -27.74
CA THR A 99 8.26 -0.09 -29.14
C THR A 99 6.90 0.39 -29.62
N ASN A 100 5.92 0.49 -28.72
CA ASN A 100 4.52 0.76 -29.08
C ASN A 100 3.98 2.09 -28.53
N GLY A 101 4.66 2.70 -27.57
CA GLY A 101 4.16 3.88 -26.86
C GLY A 101 3.01 3.54 -25.89
N GLU A 102 2.56 4.54 -25.18
CA GLU A 102 1.43 4.45 -24.25
C GLU A 102 0.11 4.58 -25.02
N ARG A 103 -0.79 3.60 -24.88
CA ARG A 103 -2.02 3.49 -25.69
C ARG A 103 -3.29 3.35 -24.86
N VAL A 104 -3.19 2.70 -23.69
CA VAL A 104 -4.35 2.47 -22.82
C VAL A 104 -4.77 3.77 -22.13
N GLU A 105 -6.06 4.08 -22.21
CA GLU A 105 -6.67 5.25 -21.55
C GLU A 105 -7.51 4.86 -20.36
N ARG A 106 -8.18 3.69 -20.41
CA ARG A 106 -8.91 3.12 -19.28
C ARG A 106 -8.87 1.60 -19.31
N HIS A 107 -8.75 1.00 -18.14
CA HIS A 107 -8.77 -0.44 -17.96
C HIS A 107 -9.48 -0.83 -16.66
N ALA A 108 -9.89 -2.09 -16.59
CA ALA A 108 -10.48 -2.69 -15.40
C ALA A 108 -9.91 -4.09 -15.17
N VAL A 109 -9.97 -4.54 -13.93
CA VAL A 109 -9.55 -5.87 -13.52
C VAL A 109 -10.70 -6.56 -12.83
N ASP A 110 -10.99 -7.78 -13.28
CA ASP A 110 -11.98 -8.64 -12.66
C ASP A 110 -11.29 -9.86 -12.03
N ALA A 111 -11.84 -10.34 -10.91
CA ALA A 111 -11.52 -11.61 -10.30
C ALA A 111 -12.68 -12.58 -10.47
N TRP A 112 -12.38 -13.88 -10.61
CA TRP A 112 -13.39 -14.92 -10.62
C TRP A 112 -13.76 -15.29 -9.18
N ILE A 113 -14.97 -14.92 -8.75
CA ILE A 113 -15.46 -15.07 -7.38
C ILE A 113 -16.88 -15.61 -7.42
N ASP A 114 -17.17 -16.67 -6.67
CA ASP A 114 -18.51 -17.28 -6.55
C ASP A 114 -19.12 -17.65 -7.92
N GLY A 115 -18.31 -18.17 -8.83
CA GLY A 115 -18.77 -18.64 -10.14
C GLY A 115 -19.01 -17.53 -11.18
N GLY A 116 -18.52 -16.31 -10.93
CA GLY A 116 -18.66 -15.16 -11.84
C GLY A 116 -17.49 -14.17 -11.80
N TRP A 117 -17.38 -13.36 -12.86
CA TRP A 117 -16.44 -12.25 -12.89
C TRP A 117 -16.98 -11.08 -12.08
N LYS A 118 -16.17 -10.62 -11.11
CA LYS A 118 -16.46 -9.41 -10.31
C LYS A 118 -15.32 -8.41 -10.52
N GLU A 119 -15.67 -7.17 -10.87
CA GLU A 119 -14.68 -6.10 -10.97
C GLU A 119 -14.11 -5.79 -9.59
N ILE A 120 -12.78 -5.80 -9.48
CA ILE A 120 -12.05 -5.55 -8.22
C ILE A 120 -11.25 -4.26 -8.27
N ALA A 121 -10.91 -3.78 -9.46
CA ALA A 121 -10.21 -2.51 -9.63
C ALA A 121 -10.41 -1.96 -11.05
N HIS A 122 -10.31 -0.65 -11.19
CA HIS A 122 -10.18 0.03 -12.47
C HIS A 122 -9.28 1.25 -12.33
N ALA A 123 -8.70 1.68 -13.44
CA ALA A 123 -7.90 2.91 -13.49
C ALA A 123 -7.85 3.47 -14.92
N THR A 124 -7.17 4.60 -15.05
CA THR A 124 -6.93 5.27 -16.33
C THR A 124 -5.83 4.54 -17.12
N ASN A 125 -4.79 5.24 -17.54
CA ASN A 125 -3.68 4.70 -18.32
C ASN A 125 -2.88 3.59 -17.59
N ILE A 126 -2.18 2.76 -18.34
CA ILE A 126 -1.21 1.79 -17.81
C ILE A 126 0.21 2.35 -17.96
N GLY A 127 0.66 2.61 -19.15
CA GLY A 127 1.96 3.17 -19.47
C GLY A 127 3.14 2.30 -19.01
N TYR A 128 4.21 2.96 -18.54
CA TYR A 128 5.40 2.26 -18.08
C TYR A 128 5.13 1.33 -16.89
N LYS A 129 4.31 1.77 -15.92
CA LYS A 129 3.90 0.94 -14.78
C LYS A 129 2.63 1.45 -14.12
N ARG A 130 1.66 0.57 -13.99
CA ARG A 130 0.47 0.77 -13.17
C ARG A 130 0.45 -0.25 -12.04
N ILE A 131 0.34 0.22 -10.81
CA ILE A 131 0.09 -0.61 -9.63
C ILE A 131 -1.35 -0.36 -9.18
N LEU A 132 -2.20 -1.36 -9.34
CA LEU A 132 -3.55 -1.35 -8.81
C LEU A 132 -3.53 -1.84 -7.38
N ARG A 133 -4.26 -1.16 -6.49
CA ARG A 133 -4.38 -1.46 -5.07
C ARG A 133 -5.84 -1.68 -4.75
N PHE A 134 -6.15 -2.79 -4.13
CA PHE A 134 -7.51 -3.19 -3.76
C PHE A 134 -7.49 -4.04 -2.49
N PRO A 135 -8.65 -4.27 -1.82
CA PRO A 135 -8.74 -5.19 -0.69
C PRO A 135 -8.27 -6.60 -1.05
N ASP A 136 -7.93 -7.40 -0.04
CA ASP A 136 -7.58 -8.80 -0.24
C ASP A 136 -8.65 -9.53 -1.05
N VAL A 137 -8.23 -10.15 -2.13
CA VAL A 137 -9.06 -11.00 -2.99
C VAL A 137 -8.38 -12.35 -3.13
N THR A 138 -9.12 -13.42 -2.84
CA THR A 138 -8.66 -14.79 -3.07
C THR A 138 -9.35 -15.35 -4.30
N THR A 139 -8.59 -15.71 -5.32
CA THR A 139 -9.10 -16.19 -6.60
C THR A 139 -8.06 -17.05 -7.34
N ASP A 140 -8.51 -17.90 -8.24
CA ASP A 140 -7.68 -18.65 -9.18
C ASP A 140 -7.65 -18.04 -10.59
N LYS A 141 -8.44 -16.96 -10.84
CA LYS A 141 -8.49 -16.31 -12.17
C LYS A 141 -8.66 -14.80 -12.05
N ILE A 142 -7.84 -14.11 -12.84
CA ILE A 142 -7.93 -12.65 -13.04
C ILE A 142 -8.15 -12.38 -14.53
N ARG A 143 -8.92 -11.35 -14.84
CA ARG A 143 -9.10 -10.84 -16.20
C ARG A 143 -8.78 -9.34 -16.22
N VAL A 144 -7.89 -8.94 -17.12
CA VAL A 144 -7.60 -7.52 -17.40
C VAL A 144 -8.35 -7.12 -18.66
N ARG A 145 -9.23 -6.14 -18.55
CA ARG A 145 -10.01 -5.59 -19.66
C ARG A 145 -9.50 -4.21 -20.04
N ILE A 146 -9.28 -3.98 -21.31
CA ILE A 146 -9.01 -2.63 -21.84
C ILE A 146 -10.34 -2.01 -22.23
N LEU A 147 -10.71 -0.94 -21.57
CA LEU A 147 -11.99 -0.24 -21.77
C LEU A 147 -11.87 0.84 -22.82
N GLU A 148 -10.76 1.58 -22.82
CA GLU A 148 -10.48 2.64 -23.78
C GLU A 148 -8.99 2.66 -24.15
N SER A 149 -8.69 2.89 -25.41
CA SER A 149 -7.33 3.04 -25.91
C SER A 149 -7.27 3.86 -27.18
N ARG A 150 -6.17 4.58 -27.39
CA ARG A 150 -5.94 5.39 -28.60
C ARG A 150 -5.67 4.53 -29.82
N LEU A 151 -4.87 3.49 -29.63
CA LEU A 151 -4.47 2.51 -30.64
C LEU A 151 -4.60 1.11 -30.03
N THR A 152 -4.26 0.06 -30.79
CA THR A 152 -4.24 -1.32 -30.29
C THR A 152 -3.27 -1.44 -29.11
N PRO A 153 -3.72 -1.76 -27.90
CA PRO A 153 -2.87 -1.88 -26.73
C PRO A 153 -1.82 -2.98 -26.86
N ALA A 154 -0.66 -2.77 -26.29
CA ALA A 154 0.44 -3.73 -26.25
C ALA A 154 0.86 -3.96 -24.81
N ILE A 155 0.30 -4.99 -24.16
CA ILE A 155 0.54 -5.30 -22.75
C ILE A 155 1.70 -6.28 -22.64
N CYS A 156 2.76 -5.90 -21.91
CA CYS A 156 3.97 -6.72 -21.75
C CYS A 156 4.13 -7.33 -20.37
N THR A 157 3.40 -6.83 -19.36
CA THR A 157 3.50 -7.39 -17.99
C THR A 157 2.15 -7.40 -17.30
N ILE A 158 1.83 -8.54 -16.70
CA ILE A 158 0.77 -8.69 -15.69
C ILE A 158 1.36 -9.52 -14.57
N SER A 159 1.55 -8.93 -13.39
CA SER A 159 2.02 -9.65 -12.21
C SER A 159 1.18 -9.34 -10.97
N ALA A 160 1.04 -10.31 -10.09
CA ALA A 160 0.23 -10.21 -8.89
C ALA A 160 1.07 -10.31 -7.63
N HIS A 161 0.72 -9.51 -6.64
CA HIS A 161 1.45 -9.42 -5.39
C HIS A 161 0.51 -9.26 -4.21
N HIS A 162 1.02 -9.52 -3.01
CA HIS A 162 0.29 -9.33 -1.78
C HIS A 162 1.07 -8.39 -0.85
N TYR A 163 0.49 -7.23 -0.56
CA TYR A 163 0.98 -6.32 0.46
C TYR A 163 0.42 -6.74 1.82
N LYS A 164 1.30 -7.10 2.76
CA LYS A 164 0.92 -7.35 4.15
C LYS A 164 0.82 -6.02 4.90
N ALA A 165 -0.39 -5.64 5.28
CA ALA A 165 -0.62 -4.43 6.06
C ALA A 165 0.14 -4.51 7.40
N ARG A 166 0.74 -3.39 7.81
CA ARG A 166 1.44 -3.25 9.09
C ARG A 166 0.62 -2.38 10.03
N PRO A 167 0.76 -2.59 11.36
CA PRO A 167 0.11 -1.70 12.32
C PRO A 167 0.54 -0.25 12.11
N PRO A 168 -0.40 0.71 12.20
CA PRO A 168 -0.07 2.13 12.04
C PRO A 168 0.81 2.63 13.18
N ARG A 169 1.59 3.66 12.90
CA ARG A 169 2.19 4.47 13.96
C ARG A 169 1.09 5.26 14.67
N LEU A 170 1.28 5.52 15.94
CA LEU A 170 0.33 6.25 16.76
C LEU A 170 0.86 7.64 17.11
N SER A 171 -0.06 8.55 17.37
CA SER A 171 0.17 9.81 18.05
C SER A 171 -0.79 9.92 19.24
N ALA A 172 -0.42 10.69 20.26
CA ALA A 172 -1.30 10.98 21.36
C ALA A 172 -1.26 12.46 21.71
N GLN A 173 -2.40 12.99 22.10
CA GLN A 173 -2.54 14.36 22.56
C GLN A 173 -3.33 14.36 23.86
N ARG A 174 -3.00 15.28 24.78
CA ARG A 174 -3.76 15.52 25.98
C ARG A 174 -4.34 16.92 25.98
N SER A 175 -5.64 17.03 26.12
CA SER A 175 -6.34 18.32 26.25
C SER A 175 -6.00 19.01 27.58
N MET A 176 -6.37 20.29 27.70
CA MET A 176 -6.20 21.05 28.94
C MET A 176 -6.98 20.44 30.11
N ASP A 177 -8.07 19.74 29.84
CA ASP A 177 -8.90 19.05 30.84
C ASP A 177 -8.32 17.67 31.24
N GLY A 178 -7.14 17.31 30.68
CA GLY A 178 -6.49 16.05 30.99
C GLY A 178 -6.98 14.85 30.17
N LEU A 179 -7.83 15.05 29.16
CA LEU A 179 -8.33 14.01 28.30
C LEU A 179 -7.26 13.61 27.27
N VAL A 180 -6.87 12.35 27.25
CA VAL A 180 -5.90 11.79 26.30
C VAL A 180 -6.65 11.15 25.14
N THR A 181 -6.30 11.56 23.93
CA THR A 181 -6.73 10.94 22.66
C THR A 181 -5.53 10.28 22.00
N ILE A 182 -5.70 8.99 21.62
CA ILE A 182 -4.69 8.24 20.87
C ILE A 182 -5.25 7.99 19.48
N GLU A 183 -4.50 8.37 18.46
CA GLU A 183 -4.92 8.26 17.06
C GLU A 183 -3.83 7.61 16.20
N PRO A 184 -4.21 6.84 15.17
CA PRO A 184 -3.25 6.43 14.16
C PRO A 184 -2.73 7.69 13.46
N MET A 185 -1.42 7.80 13.33
CA MET A 185 -0.84 8.83 12.49
C MET A 185 -1.35 8.61 11.08
N ALA A 186 -1.98 9.63 10.50
CA ALA A 186 -2.44 9.59 9.13
C ALA A 186 -1.28 9.12 8.25
N GLN A 187 -1.48 8.02 7.54
CA GLN A 187 -0.60 7.68 6.42
C GLN A 187 -0.89 8.74 5.37
N GLU A 188 -0.03 9.73 5.35
CA GLU A 188 -0.26 11.01 4.76
C GLU A 188 -0.48 11.00 3.27
N PHE A 189 -1.09 12.08 2.90
CA PHE A 189 -1.42 12.62 1.60
C PHE A 189 -2.61 11.95 0.95
N GLY A 190 -3.78 12.47 1.28
CA GLY A 190 -5.08 12.31 0.64
C GLY A 190 -5.14 12.59 -0.87
N TRP A 191 -4.13 12.24 -1.60
CA TRP A 191 -4.12 12.25 -3.06
C TRP A 191 -4.81 10.96 -3.51
N LYS A 192 -6.12 11.05 -3.70
CA LYS A 192 -6.83 10.06 -4.51
C LYS A 192 -6.37 10.28 -5.95
N ALA A 193 -5.64 9.33 -6.51
CA ALA A 193 -5.41 9.34 -7.94
C ALA A 193 -6.79 9.24 -8.62
N HIS A 194 -7.07 10.12 -9.57
CA HIS A 194 -8.33 10.10 -10.30
C HIS A 194 -8.52 8.73 -10.96
N GLY A 195 -9.63 8.06 -10.66
CA GLY A 195 -10.04 6.80 -11.28
C GLY A 195 -9.52 5.53 -10.62
N GLU A 196 -8.80 5.59 -9.51
CA GLU A 196 -8.43 4.40 -8.75
C GLU A 196 -9.47 4.05 -7.69
N ASN A 197 -9.94 2.80 -7.73
CA ASN A 197 -10.67 2.21 -6.62
C ASN A 197 -9.65 1.82 -5.53
N ILE A 198 -9.20 2.81 -4.76
CA ILE A 198 -8.26 2.57 -3.66
C ILE A 198 -9.09 2.05 -2.49
N ALA A 199 -8.75 0.86 -2.01
CA ALA A 199 -9.29 0.38 -0.75
C ALA A 199 -9.00 1.43 0.33
N GLU A 200 -10.03 2.12 0.75
CA GLU A 200 -9.98 2.98 1.92
C GLU A 200 -9.60 2.08 3.10
N ASN A 201 -8.47 2.36 3.73
CA ASN A 201 -8.08 1.72 4.97
C ASN A 201 -7.50 0.29 4.89
N LEU A 202 -6.34 0.14 4.24
CA LEU A 202 -5.55 -1.12 4.28
C LEU A 202 -5.13 -1.56 5.70
N ASN A 203 -5.32 -0.70 6.70
CA ASN A 203 -5.05 -0.97 8.12
C ASN A 203 -6.33 -1.17 8.94
N ALA A 204 -7.47 -1.40 8.30
CA ALA A 204 -8.71 -1.71 9.02
C ALA A 204 -8.53 -2.97 9.87
N GLY A 205 -9.05 -2.93 11.10
CA GLY A 205 -9.01 -4.07 12.01
C GLY A 205 -7.86 -4.07 13.03
N PHE A 206 -6.98 -3.07 13.05
CA PHE A 206 -6.03 -2.93 14.15
C PHE A 206 -6.72 -2.51 15.45
N LYS A 207 -6.12 -2.91 16.57
CA LYS A 207 -6.50 -2.48 17.91
C LYS A 207 -5.37 -1.71 18.55
N ILE A 208 -5.72 -0.72 19.37
CA ILE A 208 -4.75 0.06 20.14
C ILE A 208 -4.79 -0.40 21.59
N TYR A 209 -3.62 -0.67 22.15
CA TYR A 209 -3.44 -1.00 23.55
C TYR A 209 -2.50 0.00 24.21
N TYR A 210 -2.73 0.33 25.47
CA TYR A 210 -1.92 1.30 26.18
C TYR A 210 -1.67 0.94 27.65
N THR A 211 -0.63 1.56 28.21
CA THR A 211 -0.27 1.52 29.63
C THR A 211 0.06 2.93 30.12
N THR A 212 -0.11 3.18 31.41
CA THR A 212 0.18 4.46 32.06
C THR A 212 1.14 4.32 33.23
N ASP A 213 1.68 3.13 33.45
CA ASP A 213 2.57 2.73 34.54
C ASP A 213 4.03 2.56 34.10
N GLY A 214 4.32 2.88 32.82
CA GLY A 214 5.66 2.73 32.23
C GLY A 214 5.96 1.34 31.65
N THR A 215 5.08 0.36 31.84
CA THR A 215 5.24 -0.97 31.24
C THR A 215 5.05 -0.94 29.73
N GLU A 216 5.60 -1.91 29.00
CA GLU A 216 5.37 -2.02 27.57
C GLU A 216 3.97 -2.57 27.26
N PRO A 217 3.18 -1.88 26.40
CA PRO A 217 1.84 -2.34 26.05
C PRO A 217 1.89 -3.61 25.19
N SER A 218 0.86 -4.45 25.39
CA SER A 218 0.65 -5.72 24.67
C SER A 218 -0.83 -5.96 24.46
N ALA A 219 -1.20 -7.03 23.77
CA ALA A 219 -2.60 -7.44 23.60
C ALA A 219 -3.33 -7.74 24.94
N GLY A 220 -2.57 -7.93 26.02
CA GLY A 220 -3.11 -8.08 27.39
C GLY A 220 -3.28 -6.77 28.15
N SER A 221 -2.82 -5.64 27.59
CA SER A 221 -2.96 -4.32 28.20
C SER A 221 -4.35 -3.73 27.95
N THR A 222 -4.61 -2.54 28.51
CA THR A 222 -5.90 -1.87 28.31
C THR A 222 -6.13 -1.51 26.84
N GLU A 223 -7.24 -1.99 26.27
CA GLU A 223 -7.64 -1.62 24.91
C GLU A 223 -8.17 -0.17 24.89
N TYR A 224 -7.63 0.66 23.99
CA TYR A 224 -8.11 2.03 23.79
C TYR A 224 -9.39 2.01 22.96
N LYS A 225 -10.49 2.47 23.53
CA LYS A 225 -11.80 2.55 22.86
C LYS A 225 -12.34 3.97 22.74
N ALA A 226 -11.92 4.85 23.64
CA ALA A 226 -12.34 6.24 23.71
C ALA A 226 -11.31 7.07 24.48
N PRO A 227 -11.32 8.41 24.32
CA PRO A 227 -10.49 9.30 25.14
C PRO A 227 -10.70 9.07 26.63
N PHE A 228 -9.62 9.13 27.41
CA PHE A 228 -9.64 8.87 28.86
C PHE A 228 -8.86 9.94 29.63
N LEU A 229 -9.22 10.15 30.87
CA LEU A 229 -8.55 11.09 31.77
C LEU A 229 -7.21 10.53 32.23
N MET A 230 -6.15 11.33 32.11
CA MET A 230 -4.81 10.98 32.54
C MET A 230 -4.12 12.17 33.18
N GLY A 231 -3.57 11.96 34.37
CA GLY A 231 -2.74 12.94 35.05
C GLY A 231 -1.34 13.08 34.46
N ASN A 232 -0.41 13.58 35.28
CA ASN A 232 0.98 13.68 34.90
C ASN A 232 1.65 12.31 34.99
N SER A 233 1.79 11.65 33.87
CA SER A 233 2.34 10.29 33.81
C SER A 233 2.90 10.03 32.40
N GLU A 234 3.52 8.88 32.21
CA GLU A 234 4.01 8.38 30.95
C GLU A 234 2.95 7.48 30.31
N LEU A 235 2.61 7.80 29.07
CA LEU A 235 1.76 6.97 28.22
C LEU A 235 2.67 6.15 27.31
N LYS A 236 2.45 4.85 27.26
CA LYS A 236 2.93 4.00 26.16
C LYS A 236 1.75 3.38 25.46
N ALA A 237 1.76 3.38 24.13
CA ALA A 237 0.70 2.80 23.34
C ALA A 237 1.25 2.05 22.11
N VAL A 238 0.53 1.02 21.67
CA VAL A 238 0.89 0.22 20.51
C VAL A 238 -0.35 -0.15 19.71
N ALA A 239 -0.26 -0.06 18.39
CA ALA A 239 -1.25 -0.66 17.51
C ALA A 239 -0.87 -2.12 17.24
N ILE A 240 -1.85 -3.02 17.28
CA ILE A 240 -1.69 -4.44 16.94
C ILE A 240 -2.65 -4.77 15.80
N LEU A 241 -2.11 -5.33 14.72
CA LEU A 241 -2.86 -5.78 13.53
C LEU A 241 -2.51 -7.24 13.25
N ASN A 242 -3.50 -8.12 13.22
CA ASN A 242 -3.31 -9.55 12.95
C ASN A 242 -2.23 -10.21 13.82
N GLY A 243 -2.12 -9.81 15.10
CA GLY A 243 -1.12 -10.29 16.04
C GLY A 243 0.26 -9.64 15.92
N GLU A 244 0.50 -8.81 14.92
CA GLU A 244 1.75 -8.08 14.74
C GLU A 244 1.71 -6.76 15.52
N LYS A 245 2.76 -6.49 16.32
CA LYS A 245 2.92 -5.25 17.06
C LYS A 245 3.54 -4.17 16.18
N GLY A 246 2.97 -2.97 16.22
CA GLY A 246 3.54 -1.76 15.64
C GLY A 246 4.64 -1.14 16.49
N ALA A 247 5.09 0.05 16.07
CA ALA A 247 5.99 0.86 16.86
C ALA A 247 5.31 1.34 18.14
N ILE A 248 6.02 1.29 19.26
CA ILE A 248 5.52 1.81 20.54
C ILE A 248 5.58 3.33 20.50
N LEU A 249 4.43 3.96 20.72
CA LEU A 249 4.33 5.38 21.06
C LEU A 249 4.72 5.53 22.53
N GLN A 250 5.56 6.50 22.83
CA GLN A 250 5.90 6.88 24.20
C GLN A 250 5.78 8.39 24.33
N GLU A 251 4.86 8.84 25.19
CA GLU A 251 4.61 10.25 25.45
C GLU A 251 4.59 10.50 26.95
N ARG A 252 5.20 11.58 27.40
CA ARG A 252 5.19 12.00 28.78
C ARG A 252 4.39 13.27 28.94
N PHE A 253 3.24 13.18 29.58
CA PHE A 253 2.41 14.32 29.92
C PHE A 253 2.80 14.87 31.30
N GLY A 254 3.39 16.05 31.32
CA GLY A 254 3.79 16.76 32.52
C GLY A 254 2.95 18.00 32.77
N LEU A 255 3.14 18.65 33.95
CA LEU A 255 2.62 19.99 34.18
C LEU A 255 3.16 20.94 33.10
N VAL A 256 2.26 21.68 32.47
CA VAL A 256 2.67 22.84 31.69
C VAL A 256 3.39 23.78 32.66
N LYS A 257 4.72 23.84 32.58
CA LYS A 257 5.43 24.92 33.24
C LYS A 257 4.90 26.21 32.63
N LYS A 258 4.05 26.95 33.36
CA LYS A 258 3.77 28.34 33.04
C LYS A 258 5.10 29.04 33.08
N GLY A 259 5.73 29.20 31.92
CA GLY A 259 6.85 30.10 31.75
C GLY A 259 6.33 31.52 31.89
N TRP A 260 6.36 31.98 33.10
CA TRP A 260 6.29 33.41 33.35
C TRP A 260 7.75 33.87 33.44
N LYS A 261 8.26 34.53 32.42
CA LYS A 261 8.75 35.93 32.44
C LYS A 261 9.44 36.20 31.12
#